data_79554b5caa9052724a3ddb15ef8db3d5
#
_entry.id   79554b5caa9052724a3ddb15ef8db3d5
#
_cell.length_a   1.000
_cell.length_b   1.000
_cell.length_c   1.000
_cell.angle_alpha   90.00
_cell.angle_beta   90.00
_cell.angle_gamma   90.00
#
_symmetry.space_group_name_H-M   'P 1'
#
loop_
_entity.id
_entity.type
_entity.pdbx_description
1 polymer ?
#
loop_
_entity_poly.entity_id
_entity_poly.type
_entity_poly.pdbx_seq_one_letter_code
_entity_poly.pdbx_strand_id
1 'polypeptide(L)'
;LGTMERYEKEPRPLGEGTYAIVYRGREKATGREVALKKIKLGEYKKDGVTFAAIREMKLLQELHHPNVIGLTDVFVHRQNIYCVNELAISDLEHVIMDKTVTFTDADIKSFMKMTLEGVAYLHANWVLHRDLKPNNLLISREDYAIKIADFGLARQFAGDEKRLSP
;
A
#
# COMPACT_ATOMS: atom_id res chain seq x y z
N LEU A 1 2.16 16.77 -9.60
CA LEU A 1 2.49 15.39 -9.95
C LEU A 1 3.96 15.15 -9.66
N GLY A 2 4.25 14.10 -8.89
CA GLY A 2 5.63 13.69 -8.65
C GLY A 2 6.31 13.21 -9.91
N THR A 3 7.63 13.19 -9.89
CA THR A 3 8.44 12.63 -10.95
C THR A 3 9.48 11.70 -10.34
N MET A 4 9.97 10.72 -11.12
CA MET A 4 11.04 9.83 -10.69
C MET A 4 12.32 10.61 -10.29
N GLU A 5 12.53 11.79 -10.82
CA GLU A 5 13.70 12.64 -10.52
C GLU A 5 13.77 13.08 -9.06
N ARG A 6 12.63 13.14 -8.36
CA ARG A 6 12.55 13.44 -6.92
C ARG A 6 13.10 12.32 -6.04
N TYR A 7 13.18 11.11 -6.59
CA TYR A 7 13.51 9.92 -5.83
C TYR A 7 14.81 9.29 -6.33
N GLU A 8 15.60 8.77 -5.42
CA GLU A 8 16.71 7.87 -5.68
C GLU A 8 16.23 6.45 -5.42
N LYS A 9 16.18 5.62 -6.46
CA LYS A 9 15.68 4.25 -6.40
C LYS A 9 16.84 3.26 -6.30
N GLU A 10 16.82 2.36 -5.32
CA GLU A 10 17.78 1.26 -5.25
C GLU A 10 17.57 0.26 -6.40
N PRO A 11 18.67 -0.35 -6.91
CA PRO A 11 18.58 -1.27 -8.06
C PRO A 11 17.93 -2.61 -7.70
N ARG A 12 18.08 -3.07 -6.44
CA ARG A 12 17.52 -4.33 -5.97
C ARG A 12 16.11 -4.11 -5.43
N PRO A 13 15.12 -4.93 -5.85
CA PRO A 13 13.79 -4.87 -5.27
C PRO A 13 13.79 -5.39 -3.83
N LEU A 14 12.92 -4.82 -2.99
CA LEU A 14 12.56 -5.35 -1.68
C LEU A 14 11.68 -6.58 -1.80
N GLY A 15 10.80 -6.59 -2.81
CA GLY A 15 9.89 -7.69 -3.08
C GLY A 15 9.28 -7.57 -4.47
N GLU A 16 8.86 -8.71 -5.00
CA GLU A 16 8.19 -8.80 -6.28
C GLU A 16 6.95 -9.70 -6.14
N GLY A 17 5.80 -9.13 -6.43
CA GLY A 17 4.52 -9.83 -6.47
C GLY A 17 3.98 -9.93 -7.89
N THR A 18 2.79 -10.53 -8.01
CA THR A 18 2.11 -10.71 -9.28
C THR A 18 1.85 -9.38 -9.99
N TYR A 19 1.42 -8.37 -9.25
CA TYR A 19 0.94 -7.10 -9.80
C TYR A 19 1.91 -5.93 -9.66
N ALA A 20 2.95 -6.07 -8.84
CA ALA A 20 3.88 -4.98 -8.58
C ALA A 20 5.27 -5.46 -8.19
N ILE A 21 6.25 -4.56 -8.33
CA ILE A 21 7.61 -4.70 -7.82
C ILE A 21 7.84 -3.53 -6.86
N VAL A 22 8.31 -3.81 -5.66
CA VAL A 22 8.59 -2.80 -4.64
C VAL A 22 10.09 -2.59 -4.51
N TYR A 23 10.53 -1.34 -4.54
CA TYR A 23 11.92 -0.96 -4.35
C TYR A 23 12.05 -0.04 -3.13
N ARG A 24 13.19 -0.12 -2.45
CA ARG A 24 13.58 0.94 -1.54
C ARG A 24 13.97 2.16 -2.35
N GLY A 25 13.59 3.33 -1.86
CA GLY A 25 14.01 4.60 -2.44
C GLY A 25 14.25 5.63 -1.35
N ARG A 26 14.77 6.78 -1.78
CA ARG A 26 14.98 7.95 -0.92
C ARG A 26 14.47 9.18 -1.63
N GLU A 27 13.68 9.97 -0.95
CA GLU A 27 13.29 11.29 -1.44
C GLU A 27 14.48 12.25 -1.31
N LYS A 28 14.96 12.79 -2.45
CA LYS A 28 16.20 13.59 -2.49
C LYS A 28 16.13 14.89 -1.68
N ALA A 29 14.95 15.51 -1.65
CA ALA A 29 14.76 16.79 -0.97
C ALA A 29 14.81 16.68 0.56
N THR A 30 14.28 15.59 1.11
CA THR A 30 14.14 15.39 2.56
C THR A 30 15.10 14.35 3.13
N GLY A 31 15.67 13.50 2.28
CA GLY A 31 16.45 12.33 2.68
C GLY A 31 15.58 11.18 3.23
N ARG A 32 14.25 11.31 3.23
CA ARG A 32 13.33 10.31 3.78
C ARG A 32 13.34 9.03 2.95
N GLU A 33 13.44 7.89 3.62
CA GLU A 33 13.29 6.58 2.98
C GLU A 33 11.83 6.31 2.64
N VAL A 34 11.60 5.74 1.46
CA VAL A 34 10.27 5.45 0.91
C VAL A 34 10.24 4.09 0.24
N ALA A 35 9.06 3.51 0.11
CA ALA A 35 8.81 2.35 -0.73
C ALA A 35 8.27 2.84 -2.09
N LEU A 36 8.98 2.50 -3.17
CA LEU A 36 8.60 2.79 -4.55
C LEU A 36 7.95 1.55 -5.17
N LYS A 37 6.63 1.52 -5.18
CA LYS A 37 5.87 0.40 -5.75
C LYS A 37 5.61 0.65 -7.24
N LYS A 38 6.31 -0.09 -8.09
CA LYS A 38 6.11 -0.10 -9.54
C LYS A 38 5.00 -1.08 -9.90
N ILE A 39 3.91 -0.60 -10.46
CA ILE A 39 2.78 -1.43 -10.89
C ILE A 39 3.10 -2.09 -12.23
N LYS A 40 2.93 -3.43 -12.29
CA LYS A 40 3.05 -4.22 -13.52
C LYS A 40 1.75 -4.07 -14.31
N LEU A 41 1.79 -3.35 -15.41
CA LEU A 41 0.59 -3.09 -16.23
C LEU A 41 0.20 -4.26 -17.14
N GLY A 42 0.91 -5.40 -17.10
CA GLY A 42 0.57 -6.65 -17.79
C GLY A 42 0.10 -6.47 -19.25
N GLU A 43 -0.91 -7.23 -19.66
CA GLU A 43 -1.58 -7.12 -20.95
C GLU A 43 -2.43 -5.85 -21.12
N TYR A 44 -2.70 -5.12 -20.03
CA TYR A 44 -3.35 -3.79 -20.07
C TYR A 44 -2.53 -2.73 -20.82
N LYS A 45 -1.34 -3.07 -21.30
CA LYS A 45 -0.54 -2.22 -22.20
C LYS A 45 -1.27 -1.85 -23.49
N LYS A 46 -2.31 -2.59 -23.91
CA LYS A 46 -3.06 -2.27 -25.14
C LYS A 46 -3.88 -1.00 -25.02
N ASP A 47 -4.34 -0.67 -23.81
CA ASP A 47 -5.21 0.50 -23.56
C ASP A 47 -4.50 1.65 -22.83
N GLY A 48 -3.18 1.50 -22.54
CA GLY A 48 -2.40 2.46 -21.76
C GLY A 48 -2.79 2.47 -20.26
N VAL A 49 -2.10 3.31 -19.49
CA VAL A 49 -2.51 3.64 -18.12
C VAL A 49 -3.79 4.45 -18.20
N THR A 50 -4.91 3.89 -17.82
CA THR A 50 -6.17 4.61 -17.88
C THR A 50 -6.14 5.77 -16.89
N PHE A 51 -6.64 6.94 -17.31
CA PHE A 51 -6.83 8.08 -16.41
C PHE A 51 -7.66 7.72 -15.18
N ALA A 52 -8.55 6.72 -15.30
CA ALA A 52 -9.34 6.16 -14.20
C ALA A 52 -8.45 5.54 -13.11
N ALA A 53 -7.46 4.72 -13.47
CA ALA A 53 -6.56 4.09 -12.50
C ALA A 53 -5.73 5.14 -11.73
N ILE A 54 -5.21 6.16 -12.43
CA ILE A 54 -4.48 7.26 -11.79
C ILE A 54 -5.39 8.06 -10.86
N ARG A 55 -6.64 8.29 -11.27
CA ARG A 55 -7.62 9.04 -10.47
C ARG A 55 -7.99 8.28 -9.19
N GLU A 56 -8.20 6.97 -9.29
CA GLU A 56 -8.49 6.10 -8.15
C GLU A 56 -7.31 6.07 -7.17
N MET A 57 -6.07 5.95 -7.67
CA MET A 57 -4.88 6.01 -6.83
C MET A 57 -4.70 7.39 -6.16
N LYS A 58 -5.07 8.48 -6.83
CA LYS A 58 -5.03 9.81 -6.21
C LYS A 58 -6.03 9.98 -5.09
N LEU A 59 -7.21 9.37 -5.18
CA LEU A 59 -8.17 9.37 -4.08
C LEU A 59 -7.60 8.66 -2.85
N LEU A 60 -6.79 7.61 -3.04
CA LEU A 60 -6.10 6.94 -1.94
C LEU A 60 -5.04 7.80 -1.27
N GLN A 61 -4.50 8.84 -1.95
CA GLN A 61 -3.58 9.80 -1.33
C GLN A 61 -4.25 10.67 -0.26
N GLU A 62 -5.57 10.82 -0.31
CA GLU A 62 -6.34 11.61 0.66
C GLU A 62 -6.63 10.83 1.95
N LEU A 63 -6.36 9.53 1.95
CA LEU A 63 -6.57 8.69 3.13
C LEU A 63 -5.41 8.86 4.12
N HIS A 64 -5.72 9.32 5.33
CA HIS A 64 -4.75 9.52 6.40
C HIS A 64 -5.25 8.88 7.69
N HIS A 65 -4.63 7.77 8.09
CA HIS A 65 -4.96 7.06 9.33
C HIS A 65 -3.71 6.34 9.84
N PRO A 66 -3.47 6.25 11.16
CA PRO A 66 -2.30 5.58 11.72
C PRO A 66 -2.19 4.10 11.30
N ASN A 67 -3.31 3.43 11.03
CA ASN A 67 -3.33 2.02 10.62
C ASN A 67 -3.61 1.80 9.12
N VAL A 68 -3.37 2.80 8.30
CA VAL A 68 -3.42 2.73 6.83
C VAL A 68 -2.10 3.26 6.27
N ILE A 69 -1.48 2.52 5.34
CA ILE A 69 -0.21 2.93 4.76
C ILE A 69 -0.36 4.23 3.99
N GLY A 70 0.49 5.21 4.29
CA GLY A 70 0.47 6.51 3.61
C GLY A 70 0.91 6.40 2.16
N LEU A 71 0.09 6.89 1.24
CA LEU A 71 0.44 7.06 -0.17
C LEU A 71 0.86 8.51 -0.41
N THR A 72 2.17 8.76 -0.41
CA THR A 72 2.74 10.12 -0.48
C THR A 72 2.66 10.71 -1.87
N ASP A 73 2.88 9.91 -2.91
CA ASP A 73 2.91 10.38 -4.30
C ASP A 73 2.53 9.28 -5.28
N VAL A 74 2.00 9.68 -6.45
CA VAL A 74 1.70 8.79 -7.58
C VAL A 74 2.13 9.48 -8.85
N PHE A 75 2.94 8.81 -9.66
CA PHE A 75 3.39 9.34 -10.93
C PHE A 75 3.62 8.26 -11.98
N VAL A 76 3.67 8.68 -13.23
CA VAL A 76 4.03 7.83 -14.38
C VAL A 76 5.47 8.07 -14.78
N HIS A 77 6.24 7.00 -14.94
CA HIS A 77 7.59 7.06 -15.47
C HIS A 77 7.83 5.88 -16.43
N ARG A 78 8.28 6.15 -17.65
CA ARG A 78 8.52 5.15 -18.70
C ARG A 78 7.38 4.16 -18.86
N GLN A 79 6.15 4.65 -18.99
CA GLN A 79 4.92 3.87 -19.13
C GLN A 79 4.60 2.93 -17.96
N ASN A 80 5.16 3.16 -16.77
CA ASN A 80 4.81 2.44 -15.56
C ASN A 80 4.26 3.43 -14.54
N ILE A 81 3.30 2.98 -13.72
CA ILE A 81 2.83 3.74 -12.57
C ILE A 81 3.75 3.42 -11.39
N TYR A 82 4.12 4.44 -10.67
CA TYR A 82 4.81 4.35 -9.39
C TYR A 82 3.94 4.95 -8.30
N CYS A 83 3.75 4.18 -7.25
CA CYS A 83 3.17 4.64 -5.98
C CYS A 83 4.30 4.79 -4.98
N VAL A 84 4.34 5.91 -4.26
CA VAL A 84 5.32 6.20 -3.22
C VAL A 84 4.66 6.08 -1.87
N ASN A 85 5.07 5.11 -1.09
CA ASN A 85 4.56 4.85 0.24
C ASN A 85 5.63 5.07 1.31
N GLU A 86 5.21 5.21 2.55
CA GLU A 86 6.12 5.08 3.68
C GLU A 86 6.80 3.71 3.67
N LEU A 87 8.04 3.64 4.15
CA LEU A 87 8.81 2.39 4.19
C LEU A 87 8.51 1.65 5.50
N ALA A 88 7.95 0.47 5.40
CA ALA A 88 7.76 -0.45 6.52
C ALA A 88 9.05 -1.25 6.82
N ILE A 89 9.16 -1.81 8.03
CA ILE A 89 10.26 -2.69 8.41
C ILE A 89 10.02 -4.14 8.00
N SER A 90 8.76 -4.59 8.02
CA SER A 90 8.33 -5.95 7.69
C SER A 90 6.85 -5.98 7.39
N ASP A 91 6.31 -7.14 7.10
CA ASP A 91 4.89 -7.46 7.10
C ASP A 91 4.57 -8.51 8.19
N LEU A 92 3.31 -8.62 8.53
CA LEU A 92 2.87 -9.51 9.60
C LEU A 92 3.06 -10.99 9.23
N GLU A 93 3.04 -11.37 7.95
CA GLU A 93 3.28 -12.75 7.51
C GLU A 93 4.70 -13.19 7.85
N HIS A 94 5.70 -12.36 7.53
CA HIS A 94 7.10 -12.63 7.88
C HIS A 94 7.28 -12.79 9.40
N VAL A 95 6.63 -11.94 10.19
CA VAL A 95 6.72 -12.00 11.65
C VAL A 95 6.03 -13.25 12.22
N ILE A 96 4.88 -13.66 11.66
CA ILE A 96 4.19 -14.91 12.04
C ILE A 96 5.04 -16.15 11.68
N MET A 97 5.74 -16.11 10.55
CA MET A 97 6.58 -17.24 10.10
C MET A 97 7.92 -17.32 10.81
N ASP A 98 8.34 -16.26 11.48
CA ASP A 98 9.57 -16.27 12.27
C ASP A 98 9.39 -17.04 13.57
N LYS A 99 9.97 -18.25 13.64
CA LYS A 99 9.89 -19.14 14.78
C LYS A 99 10.56 -18.60 16.06
N THR A 100 11.32 -17.53 15.94
CA THR A 100 11.96 -16.86 17.09
C THR A 100 11.02 -15.90 17.79
N VAL A 101 9.93 -15.49 17.14
CA VAL A 101 8.92 -14.58 17.67
C VAL A 101 7.81 -15.37 18.35
N THR A 102 7.51 -15.00 19.59
CA THR A 102 6.38 -15.57 20.33
C THR A 102 5.36 -14.46 20.60
N PHE A 103 4.13 -14.67 20.20
CA PHE A 103 3.04 -13.73 20.44
C PHE A 103 2.33 -14.01 21.75
N THR A 104 2.09 -12.97 22.51
CA THR A 104 1.16 -13.03 23.65
C THR A 104 -0.27 -12.73 23.18
N ASP A 105 -1.26 -13.07 23.99
CA ASP A 105 -2.66 -12.67 23.74
C ASP A 105 -2.83 -11.16 23.61
N ALA A 106 -2.01 -10.39 24.33
CA ALA A 106 -2.00 -8.93 24.26
C ALA A 106 -1.52 -8.42 22.90
N ASP A 107 -0.48 -9.04 22.34
CA ASP A 107 0.04 -8.70 21.01
C ASP A 107 -1.02 -8.98 19.95
N ILE A 108 -1.65 -10.16 20.00
CA ILE A 108 -2.70 -10.55 19.05
C ILE A 108 -3.89 -9.58 19.13
N LYS A 109 -4.34 -9.23 20.34
CA LYS A 109 -5.42 -8.26 20.53
C LYS A 109 -5.05 -6.86 19.99
N SER A 110 -3.80 -6.44 20.22
CA SER A 110 -3.29 -5.15 19.74
C SER A 110 -3.28 -5.11 18.21
N PHE A 111 -2.72 -6.12 17.55
CA PHE A 111 -2.68 -6.21 16.09
C PHE A 111 -4.08 -6.24 15.49
N MET A 112 -4.98 -7.01 16.11
CA MET A 112 -6.38 -7.10 15.67
C MET A 112 -7.10 -5.76 15.81
N LYS A 113 -6.91 -5.06 16.94
CA LYS A 113 -7.46 -3.72 17.17
C LYS A 113 -7.00 -2.75 16.09
N MET A 114 -5.69 -2.63 15.88
CA MET A 114 -5.12 -1.75 14.86
C MET A 114 -5.66 -2.05 13.46
N THR A 115 -5.76 -3.33 13.10
CA THR A 115 -6.31 -3.76 11.82
C THR A 115 -7.78 -3.34 11.68
N LEU A 116 -8.61 -3.57 12.71
CA LEU A 116 -10.02 -3.20 12.70
C LEU A 116 -10.24 -1.69 12.66
N GLU A 117 -9.42 -0.90 13.34
CA GLU A 117 -9.45 0.56 13.28
C GLU A 117 -9.14 1.07 11.87
N GLY A 118 -8.11 0.50 11.21
CA GLY A 118 -7.80 0.79 9.82
C GLY A 118 -8.92 0.42 8.86
N VAL A 119 -9.53 -0.77 9.01
CA VAL A 119 -10.67 -1.22 8.20
C VAL A 119 -11.89 -0.32 8.40
N ALA A 120 -12.21 0.04 9.65
CA ALA A 120 -13.32 0.94 9.95
C ALA A 120 -13.13 2.31 9.28
N TYR A 121 -11.90 2.84 9.31
CA TYR A 121 -11.57 4.08 8.62
C TYR A 121 -11.74 3.97 7.10
N LEU A 122 -11.25 2.89 6.48
CA LEU A 122 -11.42 2.66 5.04
C LEU A 122 -12.90 2.59 4.66
N HIS A 123 -13.71 1.83 5.42
CA HIS A 123 -15.15 1.71 5.18
C HIS A 123 -15.89 3.04 5.37
N ALA A 124 -15.53 3.84 6.38
CA ALA A 124 -16.09 5.19 6.58
C ALA A 124 -15.77 6.13 5.41
N ASN A 125 -14.69 5.88 4.67
CA ASN A 125 -14.30 6.60 3.45
C ASN A 125 -14.71 5.88 2.17
N TRP A 126 -15.66 4.95 2.24
CA TRP A 126 -16.20 4.20 1.11
C TRP A 126 -15.16 3.39 0.32
N VAL A 127 -14.13 2.89 0.97
CA VAL A 127 -13.07 2.06 0.37
C VAL A 127 -13.16 0.64 0.89
N LEU A 128 -13.30 -0.33 -0.02
CA LEU A 128 -13.18 -1.76 0.26
C LEU A 128 -11.78 -2.23 -0.15
N HIS A 129 -11.03 -2.82 0.77
CA HIS A 129 -9.68 -3.31 0.51
C HIS A 129 -9.66 -4.57 -0.37
N ARG A 130 -10.51 -5.54 -0.10
CA ARG A 130 -10.76 -6.79 -0.84
C ARG A 130 -9.61 -7.83 -0.89
N ASP A 131 -8.47 -7.56 -0.25
CA ASP A 131 -7.33 -8.50 -0.18
C ASP A 131 -6.63 -8.40 1.19
N LEU A 132 -7.41 -8.40 2.29
CA LEU A 132 -6.84 -8.39 3.63
C LEU A 132 -6.24 -9.76 3.96
N LYS A 133 -4.94 -9.76 4.27
CA LYS A 133 -4.14 -10.92 4.67
C LYS A 133 -2.89 -10.45 5.42
N PRO A 134 -2.21 -11.30 6.18
CA PRO A 134 -1.02 -10.90 6.95
C PRO A 134 0.08 -10.23 6.13
N ASN A 135 0.29 -10.66 4.90
CA ASN A 135 1.25 -10.09 3.97
C ASN A 135 0.93 -8.62 3.57
N ASN A 136 -0.36 -8.22 3.65
CA ASN A 136 -0.81 -6.85 3.38
C ASN A 136 -0.99 -6.01 4.66
N LEU A 137 -0.56 -6.52 5.81
CA LEU A 137 -0.49 -5.83 7.08
C LEU A 137 0.97 -5.52 7.38
N LEU A 138 1.39 -4.30 7.04
CA LEU A 138 2.77 -3.87 7.21
C LEU A 138 3.02 -3.38 8.62
N ILE A 139 4.28 -3.51 9.08
CA ILE A 139 4.72 -3.02 10.39
C ILE A 139 5.48 -1.72 10.17
N SER A 140 4.97 -0.66 10.74
CA SER A 140 5.59 0.67 10.70
C SER A 140 6.97 0.67 11.34
N ARG A 141 7.88 1.46 10.77
CA ARG A 141 9.23 1.64 11.29
C ARG A 141 9.28 2.57 12.50
N GLU A 142 8.33 3.49 12.61
CA GLU A 142 8.37 4.55 13.61
C GLU A 142 7.80 4.12 14.96
N ASP A 143 6.67 3.41 14.92
CA ASP A 143 5.88 3.08 16.11
C ASP A 143 5.46 1.61 16.22
N TYR A 144 5.94 0.76 15.31
CA TYR A 144 5.60 -0.66 15.19
C TYR A 144 4.10 -0.93 15.02
N ALA A 145 3.33 0.09 14.65
CA ALA A 145 1.91 -0.06 14.38
C ALA A 145 1.66 -0.91 13.13
N ILE A 146 0.54 -1.63 13.12
CA ILE A 146 0.03 -2.31 11.93
C ILE A 146 -0.58 -1.27 10.99
N LYS A 147 -0.19 -1.34 9.70
CA LYS A 147 -0.72 -0.50 8.64
C LYS A 147 -1.23 -1.36 7.48
N ILE A 148 -2.49 -1.19 7.14
CA ILE A 148 -3.11 -1.85 5.99
C ILE A 148 -2.47 -1.30 4.72
N ALA A 149 -1.99 -2.18 3.85
CA ALA A 149 -1.29 -1.85 2.61
C ALA A 149 -1.81 -2.68 1.44
N ASP A 150 -1.34 -2.36 0.25
CA ASP A 150 -1.68 -2.99 -1.02
C ASP A 150 -3.13 -2.79 -1.47
N PHE A 151 -3.44 -1.56 -1.87
CA PHE A 151 -4.71 -1.17 -2.47
C PHE A 151 -4.86 -1.56 -3.95
N GLY A 152 -4.05 -2.51 -4.45
CA GLY A 152 -4.07 -2.94 -5.85
C GLY A 152 -5.41 -3.55 -6.30
N LEU A 153 -6.18 -4.09 -5.36
CA LEU A 153 -7.53 -4.61 -5.57
C LEU A 153 -8.61 -3.76 -4.88
N ALA A 154 -8.23 -2.66 -4.22
CA ALA A 154 -9.18 -1.80 -3.54
C ALA A 154 -10.17 -1.19 -4.53
N ARG A 155 -11.38 -0.94 -4.08
CA ARG A 155 -12.44 -0.30 -4.86
C ARG A 155 -13.21 0.69 -4.00
N GLN A 156 -13.42 1.87 -4.54
CA GLN A 156 -14.36 2.82 -3.96
C GLN A 156 -15.78 2.36 -4.27
N PHE A 157 -16.63 2.23 -3.25
CA PHE A 157 -18.05 2.00 -3.42
C PHE A 157 -18.78 3.31 -3.16
N ALA A 158 -19.04 4.08 -4.20
CA ALA A 158 -19.93 5.22 -4.12
C ALA A 158 -21.37 4.72 -4.26
N GLY A 159 -22.22 5.07 -3.35
CA GLY A 159 -23.67 5.01 -3.19
C GLY A 159 -24.64 4.59 -4.29
N ASP A 160 -24.23 3.84 -5.29
CA ASP A 160 -25.14 3.18 -6.22
C ASP A 160 -25.31 1.72 -5.78
N GLU A 161 -26.38 1.43 -5.07
CA GLU A 161 -26.77 0.11 -4.53
C GLU A 161 -26.89 -1.01 -5.56
N LYS A 162 -26.52 -0.81 -6.81
CA LYS A 162 -26.81 -1.75 -7.90
C LYS A 162 -25.63 -2.57 -8.43
N ARG A 163 -24.43 -2.52 -7.84
CA ARG A 163 -23.28 -3.28 -8.37
C ARG A 163 -22.42 -4.00 -7.33
N LEU A 164 -23.03 -4.62 -6.34
CA LEU A 164 -22.45 -5.76 -5.64
C LEU A 164 -22.98 -7.03 -6.28
N SER A 165 -22.60 -7.30 -7.51
CA SER A 165 -22.81 -8.60 -8.14
C SER A 165 -21.56 -9.46 -7.94
N PRO A 166 -21.72 -10.77 -7.65
CA PRO A 166 -20.63 -11.68 -7.34
C PRO A 166 -19.65 -11.86 -8.49
#